data_a29e8a57b94dfb9eeee7d14d0249ddea
#
_entry.id   a29e8a57b94dfb9eeee7d14d0249ddea
#
_cell.length_a   1.000
_cell.length_b   1.000
_cell.length_c   1.000
_cell.angle_alpha   90.00
_cell.angle_beta   90.00
_cell.angle_gamma   90.00
#
_symmetry.space_group_name_H-M   'P 1'
#
loop_
_entity.id
_entity.type
_entity.pdbx_description
1 polymer ?
#
loop_
_entity_poly.entity_id
_entity_poly.type
_entity_poly.pdbx_seq_one_letter_code
_entity_poly.pdbx_strand_id
1 'polypeptide(L)'
;MSSTQTPGSAWRTGRYSAYGLLGLPLAFVSLPLYVNLPRHYAEQYAIPLGTLGLLLLATRLLDAVLDPRIGHWVDRLFAQHARRSWAVAAIASVIMASGFAALWMPPSLAQRPLLVWLGAALVITYLAYSLVSMVHQTWGARWGGHADQRAKLAAWREGFALV
;
A
#
# COMPACT_ATOMS: atom_id res chain seq x y z
N MET A 1 39.54 17.62 11.30
CA MET A 1 39.23 16.89 10.05
C MET A 1 37.85 17.33 9.61
N SER A 2 37.80 18.31 8.73
CA SER A 2 36.55 18.88 8.23
C SER A 2 36.04 18.01 7.07
N SER A 3 34.94 17.31 7.25
CA SER A 3 34.29 16.52 6.20
C SER A 3 33.66 17.51 5.20
N THR A 4 34.35 17.77 4.10
CA THR A 4 33.76 18.44 2.92
C THR A 4 32.63 17.59 2.37
N GLN A 5 31.40 17.91 2.78
CA GLN A 5 30.21 17.36 2.15
C GLN A 5 30.17 17.90 0.71
N THR A 6 30.39 17.03 -0.25
CA THR A 6 30.23 17.34 -1.67
C THR A 6 28.79 17.81 -1.93
N PRO A 7 28.56 18.93 -2.66
CA PRO A 7 27.23 19.47 -2.92
C PRO A 7 26.24 18.50 -3.56
N GLY A 8 26.72 17.39 -4.13
CA GLY A 8 25.91 16.32 -4.71
C GLY A 8 25.25 15.37 -3.69
N SER A 9 25.60 15.43 -2.39
CA SER A 9 25.04 14.52 -1.39
C SER A 9 23.67 14.99 -0.85
N ALA A 10 23.50 16.28 -0.65
CA ALA A 10 22.28 16.85 -0.06
C ALA A 10 21.04 16.73 -0.96
N TRP A 11 21.15 17.01 -2.26
CA TRP A 11 20.04 16.85 -3.19
C TRP A 11 19.72 15.38 -3.50
N ARG A 12 20.69 14.50 -3.39
CA ARG A 12 20.47 13.04 -3.44
C ARG A 12 19.68 12.56 -2.24
N THR A 13 20.00 13.03 -1.04
CA THR A 13 19.28 12.70 0.21
C THR A 13 17.83 13.18 0.13
N GLY A 14 17.57 14.41 -0.36
CA GLY A 14 16.22 14.94 -0.55
C GLY A 14 15.37 14.12 -1.54
N ARG A 15 15.98 13.49 -2.53
CA ARG A 15 15.28 12.59 -3.45
C ARG A 15 14.96 11.24 -2.81
N TYR A 16 15.83 10.71 -1.97
CA TYR A 16 15.59 9.46 -1.23
C TYR A 16 14.49 9.63 -0.17
N SER A 17 14.49 10.76 0.54
CA SER A 17 13.44 11.06 1.51
C SER A 17 12.09 11.27 0.83
N ALA A 18 12.02 11.97 -0.31
CA ALA A 18 10.78 12.12 -1.08
C ALA A 18 10.23 10.78 -1.59
N TYR A 19 11.10 9.85 -1.98
CA TYR A 19 10.70 8.48 -2.31
C TYR A 19 10.18 7.75 -1.06
N GLY A 20 10.90 7.82 0.08
CA GLY A 20 10.52 7.18 1.34
C GLY A 20 9.18 7.68 1.88
N LEU A 21 8.88 8.97 1.69
CA LEU A 21 7.64 9.62 2.15
C LEU A 21 6.36 8.92 1.62
N LEU A 22 6.42 8.29 0.44
CA LEU A 22 5.32 7.47 -0.08
C LEU A 22 5.10 6.16 0.71
N GLY A 23 6.08 5.72 1.48
CA GLY A 23 5.92 4.59 2.41
C GLY A 23 4.97 4.89 3.56
N LEU A 24 4.92 6.15 4.00
CA LEU A 24 4.11 6.61 5.13
C LEU A 24 2.59 6.41 4.91
N PRO A 25 1.96 6.89 3.81
CA PRO A 25 0.55 6.62 3.57
C PRO A 25 0.24 5.12 3.39
N LEU A 26 1.16 4.33 2.84
CA LEU A 26 0.99 2.89 2.73
C LEU A 26 1.00 2.22 4.11
N ALA A 27 1.91 2.59 5.00
CA ALA A 27 1.94 2.11 6.38
C ALA A 27 0.71 2.56 7.16
N PHE A 28 0.30 3.82 6.99
CA PHE A 28 -0.91 4.37 7.62
C PHE A 28 -2.18 3.61 7.24
N VAL A 29 -2.30 3.12 6.02
CA VAL A 29 -3.44 2.29 5.60
C VAL A 29 -3.34 0.88 6.16
N SER A 30 -2.16 0.26 6.14
CA SER A 30 -2.00 -1.15 6.50
C SER A 30 -2.26 -1.43 7.98
N LEU A 31 -1.71 -0.63 8.89
CA LEU A 31 -1.82 -0.84 10.34
C LEU A 31 -3.28 -0.83 10.84
N PRO A 32 -4.11 0.19 10.57
CA PRO A 32 -5.51 0.19 10.97
C PRO A 32 -6.32 -0.96 10.39
N LEU A 33 -6.04 -1.36 9.15
CA LEU A 33 -6.74 -2.48 8.52
C LEU A 33 -6.50 -3.82 9.23
N TYR A 34 -5.28 -4.03 9.75
CA TYR A 34 -4.95 -5.30 10.40
C TYR A 34 -5.35 -5.35 11.88
N VAL A 35 -5.15 -4.23 12.57
CA VAL A 35 -5.25 -4.19 14.04
C VAL A 35 -6.61 -3.66 14.49
N ASN A 36 -7.03 -2.53 13.91
CA ASN A 36 -8.19 -1.80 14.41
C ASN A 36 -9.51 -2.22 13.74
N LEU A 37 -9.48 -2.58 12.44
CA LEU A 37 -10.70 -2.90 11.71
C LEU A 37 -11.46 -4.10 12.29
N PRO A 38 -10.82 -5.25 12.63
CA PRO A 38 -11.52 -6.38 13.24
C PRO A 38 -12.19 -6.00 14.54
N ARG A 39 -11.48 -5.25 15.40
CA ARG A 39 -12.01 -4.76 16.67
C ARG A 39 -13.21 -3.84 16.44
N HIS A 40 -13.11 -2.88 15.54
CA HIS A 40 -14.19 -1.93 15.20
C HIS A 40 -15.47 -2.67 14.80
N TYR A 41 -15.38 -3.65 13.89
CA TYR A 41 -16.55 -4.39 13.44
C TYR A 41 -17.10 -5.38 14.49
N ALA A 42 -16.25 -5.93 15.34
CA ALA A 42 -16.70 -6.77 16.45
C ALA A 42 -17.46 -5.96 17.52
N GLU A 43 -16.93 -4.80 17.91
CA GLU A 43 -17.51 -3.96 18.96
C GLU A 43 -18.76 -3.18 18.49
N GLN A 44 -18.74 -2.62 17.28
CA GLN A 44 -19.84 -1.76 16.83
C GLN A 44 -20.95 -2.49 16.09
N TYR A 45 -20.62 -3.59 15.41
CA TYR A 45 -21.59 -4.32 14.57
C TYR A 45 -21.84 -5.74 15.09
N ALA A 46 -21.31 -6.11 16.25
CA ALA A 46 -21.46 -7.42 16.88
C ALA A 46 -21.13 -8.60 15.94
N ILE A 47 -20.15 -8.41 15.02
CA ILE A 47 -19.71 -9.47 14.13
C ILE A 47 -18.71 -10.36 14.89
N PRO A 48 -18.89 -11.69 14.90
CA PRO A 48 -17.98 -12.60 15.56
C PRO A 48 -16.56 -12.47 15.01
N LEU A 49 -15.55 -12.39 15.89
CA LEU A 49 -14.13 -12.26 15.51
C LEU A 49 -13.67 -13.40 14.60
N GLY A 50 -14.22 -14.62 14.79
CA GLY A 50 -13.94 -15.75 13.89
C GLY A 50 -14.37 -15.49 12.44
N THR A 51 -15.54 -14.89 12.24
CA THR A 51 -16.02 -14.51 10.90
C THR A 51 -15.14 -13.43 10.27
N LEU A 52 -14.75 -12.43 11.07
CA LEU A 52 -13.82 -11.38 10.61
C LEU A 52 -12.45 -11.94 10.27
N GLY A 53 -11.93 -12.85 11.11
CA GLY A 53 -10.66 -13.53 10.85
C GLY A 53 -10.69 -14.35 9.56
N LEU A 54 -11.76 -15.11 9.32
CA LEU A 54 -11.93 -15.86 8.06
C LEU A 54 -12.02 -14.94 6.84
N LEU A 55 -12.73 -13.83 6.95
CA LEU A 55 -12.86 -12.84 5.88
C LEU A 55 -11.50 -12.20 5.55
N LEU A 56 -10.74 -11.81 6.57
CA LEU A 56 -9.40 -11.26 6.40
C LEU A 56 -8.43 -12.30 5.82
N LEU A 57 -8.50 -13.55 6.27
CA LEU A 57 -7.69 -14.63 5.72
C LEU A 57 -8.02 -14.89 4.24
N ALA A 58 -9.31 -14.96 3.89
CA ALA A 58 -9.73 -15.13 2.51
C ALA A 58 -9.23 -13.99 1.61
N THR A 59 -9.33 -12.75 2.08
CA THR A 59 -8.81 -11.58 1.36
C THR A 59 -7.29 -11.67 1.17
N ARG A 60 -6.56 -12.15 2.17
CA ARG A 60 -5.11 -12.35 2.08
C ARG A 60 -4.69 -13.47 1.13
N LEU A 61 -5.42 -14.55 1.10
CA LEU A 61 -5.18 -15.62 0.13
C LEU A 61 -5.43 -15.14 -1.30
N LEU A 62 -6.48 -14.36 -1.50
CA LEU A 62 -6.76 -13.73 -2.79
C LEU A 62 -5.61 -12.79 -3.23
N ASP A 63 -5.14 -11.95 -2.31
CA ASP A 63 -4.02 -11.04 -2.52
C ASP A 63 -2.76 -11.79 -2.93
N ALA A 64 -2.38 -12.82 -2.19
CA ALA A 64 -1.22 -13.66 -2.48
C ALA A 64 -1.26 -14.33 -3.87
N VAL A 65 -2.46 -14.66 -4.37
CA VAL A 65 -2.65 -15.22 -5.72
C VAL A 65 -2.58 -14.14 -6.80
N LEU A 66 -3.08 -12.93 -6.50
CA LEU A 66 -3.17 -11.83 -7.47
C LEU A 66 -1.88 -11.02 -7.56
N ASP A 67 -1.14 -10.87 -6.47
CA ASP A 67 0.10 -10.10 -6.40
C ASP A 67 1.12 -10.43 -7.50
N PRO A 68 1.44 -11.70 -7.80
CA PRO A 68 2.37 -12.01 -8.90
C PRO A 68 1.86 -11.55 -10.26
N ARG A 69 0.54 -11.62 -10.49
CA ARG A 69 -0.08 -11.17 -11.75
C ARG A 69 -0.04 -9.65 -11.89
N ILE A 70 -0.37 -8.95 -10.80
CA ILE A 70 -0.30 -7.49 -10.72
C ILE A 70 1.14 -7.02 -10.92
N GLY A 71 2.13 -7.68 -10.29
CA GLY A 71 3.55 -7.38 -10.45
C GLY A 71 4.02 -7.50 -11.91
N HIS A 72 3.72 -8.59 -12.57
CA HIS A 72 4.03 -8.77 -14.00
C HIS A 72 3.36 -7.72 -14.90
N TRP A 73 2.12 -7.35 -14.60
CA TRP A 73 1.41 -6.32 -15.35
C TRP A 73 2.05 -4.94 -15.13
N VAL A 74 2.42 -4.59 -13.91
CA VAL A 74 3.12 -3.36 -13.56
C VAL A 74 4.46 -3.27 -14.27
N ASP A 75 5.25 -4.35 -14.28
CA ASP A 75 6.54 -4.39 -14.95
C ASP A 75 6.43 -4.15 -16.46
N ARG A 76 5.42 -4.76 -17.11
CA ARG A 76 5.11 -4.51 -18.53
C ARG A 76 4.69 -3.07 -18.78
N LEU A 77 3.88 -2.51 -17.90
CA LEU A 77 3.41 -1.13 -17.99
C LEU A 77 4.58 -0.14 -17.92
N PHE A 78 5.52 -0.36 -17.00
CA PHE A 78 6.73 0.45 -16.90
C PHE A 78 7.67 0.26 -18.10
N ALA A 79 7.74 -0.92 -18.69
CA ALA A 79 8.56 -1.16 -19.86
C ALA A 79 8.06 -0.40 -21.09
N GLN A 80 6.75 -0.23 -21.23
CA GLN A 80 6.13 0.41 -22.37
C GLN A 80 5.92 1.91 -22.18
N HIS A 81 5.40 2.33 -21.05
CA HIS A 81 4.96 3.72 -20.80
C HIS A 81 5.10 4.13 -19.34
N ALA A 82 6.25 4.62 -18.90
CA ALA A 82 6.49 5.08 -17.53
C ALA A 82 5.47 6.16 -17.05
N ARG A 83 5.00 7.04 -17.93
CA ARG A 83 3.96 8.04 -17.59
C ARG A 83 2.62 7.40 -17.23
N ARG A 84 2.23 6.31 -17.89
CA ARG A 84 0.99 5.60 -17.59
C ARG A 84 1.03 4.92 -16.22
N SER A 85 2.21 4.46 -15.79
CA SER A 85 2.38 3.87 -14.45
C SER A 85 2.04 4.86 -13.35
N TRP A 86 2.35 6.14 -13.52
CA TRP A 86 1.98 7.20 -12.58
C TRP A 86 0.48 7.47 -12.56
N ALA A 87 -0.17 7.50 -13.71
CA ALA A 87 -1.62 7.67 -13.78
C ALA A 87 -2.34 6.51 -13.11
N VAL A 88 -1.87 5.28 -13.35
CA VAL A 88 -2.41 4.07 -12.70
C VAL A 88 -2.21 4.13 -11.17
N ALA A 89 -1.03 4.53 -10.70
CA ALA A 89 -0.78 4.68 -9.27
C ALA A 89 -1.67 5.76 -8.63
N ALA A 90 -1.88 6.90 -9.31
CA ALA A 90 -2.75 7.96 -8.84
C ALA A 90 -4.22 7.51 -8.73
N ILE A 91 -4.73 6.82 -9.76
CA ILE A 91 -6.09 6.25 -9.74
C ILE A 91 -6.22 5.21 -8.63
N ALA A 92 -5.24 4.30 -8.51
CA ALA A 92 -5.23 3.28 -7.46
C ALA A 92 -5.16 3.91 -6.06
N SER A 93 -4.43 5.02 -5.86
CA SER A 93 -4.38 5.75 -4.59
C SER A 93 -5.73 6.35 -4.23
N VAL A 94 -6.48 6.88 -5.20
CA VAL A 94 -7.84 7.40 -4.97
C VAL A 94 -8.79 6.25 -4.60
N ILE A 95 -8.72 5.11 -5.31
CA ILE A 95 -9.52 3.92 -5.00
C ILE A 95 -9.19 3.39 -3.60
N MET A 96 -7.89 3.32 -3.26
CA MET A 96 -7.42 2.90 -1.93
C MET A 96 -7.97 3.80 -0.82
N ALA A 97 -7.87 5.12 -1.00
CA ALA A 97 -8.36 6.09 -0.03
C ALA A 97 -9.89 6.02 0.13
N SER A 98 -10.61 5.90 -0.98
CA SER A 98 -12.08 5.76 -0.98
C SER A 98 -12.52 4.44 -0.34
N GLY A 99 -11.85 3.34 -0.66
CA GLY A 99 -12.10 2.04 -0.06
C GLY A 99 -11.79 2.02 1.44
N PHE A 100 -10.68 2.63 1.84
CA PHE A 100 -10.33 2.81 3.25
C PHE A 100 -11.40 3.60 4.00
N ALA A 101 -11.87 4.73 3.45
CA ALA A 101 -12.95 5.51 4.05
C ALA A 101 -14.26 4.70 4.13
N ALA A 102 -14.61 3.95 3.10
CA ALA A 102 -15.79 3.09 3.06
C ALA A 102 -15.76 1.98 4.12
N LEU A 103 -14.58 1.46 4.46
CA LEU A 103 -14.40 0.46 5.53
C LEU A 103 -14.70 1.03 6.92
N TRP A 104 -14.40 2.32 7.16
CA TRP A 104 -14.64 2.96 8.45
C TRP A 104 -16.04 3.61 8.55
N MET A 105 -16.69 3.81 7.42
CA MET A 105 -18.03 4.42 7.35
C MET A 105 -18.98 3.52 6.55
N PRO A 106 -19.25 2.28 7.02
CA PRO A 106 -20.16 1.39 6.32
C PRO A 106 -21.59 1.93 6.36
N PRO A 107 -22.37 1.69 5.31
CA PRO A 107 -23.79 2.03 5.32
C PRO A 107 -24.55 1.22 6.38
N SER A 108 -25.69 1.74 6.84
CA SER A 108 -26.56 1.05 7.79
C SER A 108 -27.24 -0.15 7.13
N LEU A 109 -26.57 -1.29 7.18
CA LEU A 109 -27.01 -2.55 6.56
C LEU A 109 -27.28 -3.60 7.63
N ALA A 110 -28.18 -4.55 7.30
CA ALA A 110 -28.30 -5.77 8.12
C ALA A 110 -26.98 -6.58 8.08
N GLN A 111 -26.79 -7.49 9.03
CA GLN A 111 -25.50 -8.18 9.23
C GLN A 111 -24.97 -8.91 7.99
N ARG A 112 -25.84 -9.62 7.24
CA ARG A 112 -25.39 -10.34 6.02
C ARG A 112 -24.92 -9.42 4.90
N PRO A 113 -25.69 -8.41 4.46
CA PRO A 113 -25.20 -7.46 3.46
C PRO A 113 -24.00 -6.63 3.95
N LEU A 114 -23.87 -6.38 5.26
CA LEU A 114 -22.70 -5.72 5.83
C LEU A 114 -21.41 -6.56 5.66
N LEU A 115 -21.48 -7.88 5.83
CA LEU A 115 -20.35 -8.78 5.58
C LEU A 115 -19.93 -8.79 4.11
N VAL A 116 -20.90 -8.77 3.19
CA VAL A 116 -20.60 -8.68 1.75
C VAL A 116 -19.97 -7.33 1.42
N TRP A 117 -20.49 -6.25 1.97
CA TRP A 117 -19.91 -4.90 1.85
C TRP A 117 -18.48 -4.86 2.34
N LEU A 118 -18.24 -5.35 3.56
CA LEU A 118 -16.93 -5.40 4.18
C LEU A 118 -15.95 -6.21 3.32
N GLY A 119 -16.34 -7.39 2.86
CA GLY A 119 -15.51 -8.22 1.99
C GLY A 119 -15.17 -7.54 0.67
N ALA A 120 -16.15 -6.94 0.01
CA ALA A 120 -15.93 -6.22 -1.25
C ALA A 120 -15.01 -4.99 -1.05
N ALA A 121 -15.27 -4.19 -0.01
CA ALA A 121 -14.47 -3.02 0.30
C ALA A 121 -13.02 -3.41 0.68
N LEU A 122 -12.83 -4.50 1.44
CA LEU A 122 -11.50 -5.05 1.75
C LEU A 122 -10.76 -5.46 0.47
N VAL A 123 -11.38 -6.26 -0.40
CA VAL A 123 -10.75 -6.71 -1.64
C VAL A 123 -10.33 -5.52 -2.50
N ILE A 124 -11.22 -4.54 -2.71
CA ILE A 124 -10.93 -3.36 -3.51
C ILE A 124 -9.77 -2.56 -2.90
N THR A 125 -9.80 -2.35 -1.59
CA THR A 125 -8.75 -1.58 -0.88
C THR A 125 -7.41 -2.28 -0.94
N TYR A 126 -7.37 -3.60 -0.72
CA TYR A 126 -6.12 -4.38 -0.79
C TYR A 126 -5.55 -4.45 -2.20
N LEU A 127 -6.37 -4.65 -3.22
CA LEU A 127 -5.90 -4.67 -4.61
C LEU A 127 -5.33 -3.30 -5.01
N ALA A 128 -5.99 -2.23 -4.61
CA ALA A 128 -5.49 -0.88 -4.85
C ALA A 128 -4.17 -0.61 -4.08
N TYR A 129 -4.09 -1.05 -2.81
CA TYR A 129 -2.88 -0.97 -2.00
C TYR A 129 -1.71 -1.75 -2.63
N SER A 130 -1.95 -3.00 -3.04
CA SER A 130 -0.96 -3.84 -3.71
C SER A 130 -0.44 -3.19 -4.99
N LEU A 131 -1.34 -2.65 -5.80
CA LEU A 131 -0.99 -1.95 -7.04
C LEU A 131 -0.12 -0.71 -6.78
N VAL A 132 -0.51 0.16 -5.84
CA VAL A 132 0.29 1.35 -5.46
C VAL A 132 1.66 0.93 -4.93
N SER A 133 1.70 -0.07 -4.05
CA SER A 133 2.93 -0.61 -3.47
C SER A 133 3.88 -1.16 -4.54
N MET A 134 3.36 -1.93 -5.49
CA MET A 134 4.17 -2.50 -6.58
C MET A 134 4.69 -1.44 -7.54
N VAL A 135 3.86 -0.45 -7.91
CA VAL A 135 4.31 0.68 -8.74
C VAL A 135 5.43 1.44 -8.03
N HIS A 136 5.27 1.71 -6.74
CA HIS A 136 6.27 2.40 -5.92
C HIS A 136 7.58 1.60 -5.84
N GLN A 137 7.52 0.29 -5.59
CA GLN A 137 8.69 -0.59 -5.51
C GLN A 137 9.42 -0.70 -6.86
N THR A 138 8.68 -0.91 -7.95
CA THR A 138 9.24 -1.00 -9.31
C THR A 138 9.93 0.32 -9.70
N TRP A 139 9.36 1.45 -9.32
CA TRP A 139 9.97 2.74 -9.52
C TRP A 139 11.29 2.89 -8.76
N GLY A 140 11.33 2.53 -7.48
CA GLY A 140 12.54 2.54 -6.67
C GLY A 140 13.62 1.61 -7.21
N ALA A 141 13.25 0.41 -7.67
CA ALA A 141 14.19 -0.55 -8.27
C ALA A 141 14.83 -0.01 -9.56
N ARG A 142 14.09 0.74 -10.36
CA ARG A 142 14.58 1.36 -11.60
C ARG A 142 15.45 2.61 -11.34
N TRP A 143 15.29 3.25 -10.21
CA TRP A 143 16.02 4.45 -9.85
C TRP A 143 17.40 4.16 -9.25
N GLY A 144 17.56 3.00 -8.60
CA GLY A 144 18.82 2.56 -7.99
C GLY A 144 19.71 1.82 -8.98
N GLY A 145 20.74 2.52 -9.55
CA GLY A 145 21.71 1.89 -10.47
C GLY A 145 22.60 0.83 -9.81
N HIS A 146 23.02 1.05 -8.55
CA HIS A 146 23.91 0.17 -7.79
C HIS A 146 23.18 -0.44 -6.59
N ALA A 147 23.64 -1.61 -6.11
CA ALA A 147 23.07 -2.31 -4.96
C ALA A 147 22.97 -1.44 -3.71
N ASP A 148 24.00 -0.62 -3.44
CA ASP A 148 24.04 0.32 -2.32
C ASP A 148 22.92 1.39 -2.39
N GLN A 149 22.62 1.89 -3.59
CA GLN A 149 21.54 2.87 -3.79
C GLN A 149 20.15 2.25 -3.58
N ARG A 150 19.97 1.01 -4.01
CA ARG A 150 18.72 0.26 -3.78
C ARG A 150 18.52 -0.04 -2.30
N ALA A 151 19.59 -0.40 -1.58
CA ALA A 151 19.55 -0.59 -0.14
C ALA A 151 19.17 0.69 0.61
N LYS A 152 19.71 1.85 0.22
CA LYS A 152 19.35 3.17 0.78
C LYS A 152 17.90 3.53 0.50
N LEU A 153 17.40 3.30 -0.72
CA LEU A 153 15.98 3.54 -1.05
C LEU A 153 15.04 2.67 -0.20
N ALA A 154 15.38 1.39 -0.03
CA ALA A 154 14.62 0.49 0.83
C ALA A 154 14.66 0.95 2.31
N ALA A 155 15.83 1.32 2.82
CA ALA A 155 15.99 1.80 4.19
C ALA A 155 15.18 3.07 4.46
N TRP A 156 15.16 4.03 3.54
CA TRP A 156 14.33 5.22 3.67
C TRP A 156 12.83 4.91 3.64
N ARG A 157 12.40 4.00 2.76
CA ARG A 157 11.00 3.56 2.68
C ARG A 157 10.56 2.89 3.99
N GLU A 158 11.32 1.93 4.48
CA GLU A 158 11.02 1.24 5.74
C GLU A 158 11.10 2.19 6.94
N GLY A 159 12.08 3.10 6.96
CA GLY A 159 12.20 4.09 8.03
C GLY A 159 10.98 5.01 8.14
N PHE A 160 10.42 5.47 7.02
CA PHE A 160 9.17 6.24 7.03
C PHE A 160 7.91 5.38 7.29
N ALA A 161 7.98 4.09 7.06
CA ALA A 161 6.87 3.20 7.38
C ALA A 161 6.79 2.85 8.89
N LEU A 162 7.86 3.11 9.65
CA LEU A 162 7.93 2.87 11.10
C LEU A 162 7.54 4.08 11.96
N VAL A 163 7.37 5.25 11.36
CA VAL A 163 6.97 6.50 12.04
C VAL A 163 5.48 6.66 12.06
#